data_92bb05c84bb3491afb1ed29ee19e7db2
#
_entry.id   92bb05c84bb3491afb1ed29ee19e7db2
#
_cell.length_a   1.000
_cell.length_b   1.000
_cell.length_c   1.000
_cell.angle_alpha   90.00
_cell.angle_beta   90.00
_cell.angle_gamma   90.00
#
_symmetry.space_group_name_H-M   'P 1'
#
loop_
_entity.id
_entity.type
_entity.pdbx_description
1 polymer ?
#
loop_
_entity_poly.entity_id
_entity_poly.type
_entity_poly.pdbx_seq_one_letter_code
_entity_poly.pdbx_strand_id
1 'polypeptide(L)'
;MILPDVNVLLYAFRADSPDHAAYRGWLESVVNGEMAYGMSPRVLAAVLRVATHPKVFRHPSRSEEVIAFLSVLIEQPHCQVIHPGDRHWTIFRDLCQRAKATGNLVQDAWYAALAMETGCEWITTDRDFARFEGLRWRAPF
;
A
#
# COMPACT_ATOMS: atom_id res chain seq x y z
N MET A 1 2.59 -1.27 13.81
CA MET A 1 3.33 -0.80 12.62
C MET A 1 2.34 -0.61 11.48
N ILE A 2 2.51 0.43 10.69
CA ILE A 2 1.64 0.72 9.54
C ILE A 2 2.19 0.09 8.27
N LEU A 3 1.29 -0.20 7.32
CA LEU A 3 1.60 -0.74 6.00
C LEU A 3 0.77 0.02 4.95
N PRO A 4 1.37 0.95 4.18
CA PRO A 4 0.64 1.78 3.23
C PRO A 4 0.19 1.03 1.98
N ASP A 5 -1.02 1.39 1.50
CA ASP A 5 -1.59 0.92 0.24
C ASP A 5 -1.02 1.67 -0.97
N VAL A 6 -1.22 1.09 -2.13
CA VAL A 6 -0.83 1.64 -3.44
C VAL A 6 -1.35 3.05 -3.64
N ASN A 7 -2.63 3.29 -3.37
CA ASN A 7 -3.26 4.59 -3.60
C ASN A 7 -2.64 5.71 -2.73
N VAL A 8 -2.30 5.39 -1.49
CA VAL A 8 -1.69 6.36 -0.56
C VAL A 8 -0.31 6.79 -1.05
N LEU A 9 0.51 5.82 -1.46
CA LEU A 9 1.84 6.11 -1.99
C LEU A 9 1.77 6.84 -3.35
N LEU A 10 0.82 6.44 -4.19
CA LEU A 10 0.62 7.08 -5.49
C LEU A 10 0.23 8.55 -5.35
N TYR A 11 -0.69 8.87 -4.44
CA TYR A 11 -1.11 10.25 -4.18
C TYR A 11 0.01 11.08 -3.54
N ALA A 12 0.84 10.47 -2.71
CA ALA A 12 2.02 11.14 -2.15
C ALA A 12 3.09 11.41 -3.21
N PHE A 13 3.16 10.62 -4.27
CA PHE A 13 4.14 10.76 -5.35
C PHE A 13 3.69 11.74 -6.44
N ARG A 14 2.46 11.58 -6.97
CA ARG A 14 1.99 12.34 -8.13
C ARG A 14 1.44 13.71 -7.73
N ALA A 15 2.12 14.76 -8.23
CA ALA A 15 1.74 16.14 -7.95
C ALA A 15 0.35 16.54 -8.49
N ASP A 16 -0.16 15.82 -9.50
CA ASP A 16 -1.50 16.04 -10.07
C ASP A 16 -2.62 15.28 -9.33
N SER A 17 -2.29 14.57 -8.25
CA SER A 17 -3.29 13.87 -7.44
C SER A 17 -4.06 14.85 -6.56
N PRO A 18 -5.37 14.62 -6.33
CA PRO A 18 -6.13 15.37 -5.33
C PRO A 18 -5.47 15.23 -3.94
N ASP A 19 -5.40 16.32 -3.20
CA ASP A 19 -4.81 16.38 -1.86
C ASP A 19 -3.35 15.90 -1.78
N HIS A 20 -2.61 15.98 -2.89
CA HIS A 20 -1.21 15.55 -2.97
C HIS A 20 -0.35 16.09 -1.81
N ALA A 21 -0.47 17.37 -1.48
CA ALA A 21 0.32 17.99 -0.41
C ALA A 21 0.07 17.32 0.95
N ALA A 22 -1.19 16.94 1.24
CA ALA A 22 -1.54 16.27 2.49
C ALA A 22 -0.97 14.85 2.54
N TYR A 23 -1.09 14.07 1.45
CA TYR A 23 -0.51 12.72 1.37
C TYR A 23 1.01 12.74 1.46
N ARG A 24 1.64 13.68 0.77
CA ARG A 24 3.09 13.85 0.81
C ARG A 24 3.56 14.22 2.23
N GLY A 25 2.92 15.20 2.86
CA GLY A 25 3.24 15.60 4.22
C GLY A 25 3.09 14.46 5.23
N TRP A 26 2.03 13.67 5.10
CA TRP A 26 1.83 12.48 5.92
C TRP A 26 2.97 11.46 5.71
N LEU A 27 3.30 11.15 4.45
CA LEU A 27 4.35 10.17 4.15
C LEU A 27 5.73 10.65 4.65
N GLU A 28 6.03 11.94 4.46
CA GLU A 28 7.26 12.54 4.99
C GLU A 28 7.32 12.43 6.52
N SER A 29 6.20 12.61 7.23
CA SER A 29 6.15 12.44 8.68
C SER A 29 6.41 10.99 9.11
N VAL A 30 5.97 10.02 8.32
CA VAL A 30 6.23 8.59 8.57
C VAL A 30 7.70 8.26 8.33
N VAL A 31 8.25 8.68 7.20
CA VAL A 31 9.62 8.37 6.79
C VAL A 31 10.66 9.05 7.71
N ASN A 32 10.38 10.27 8.12
CA ASN A 32 11.28 11.06 8.98
C ASN A 32 11.01 10.85 10.47
N GLY A 33 9.97 10.10 10.82
CA GLY A 33 9.64 9.79 12.21
C GLY A 33 10.54 8.69 12.79
N GLU A 34 10.36 8.45 14.09
CA GLU A 34 11.13 7.44 14.81
C GLU A 34 10.48 6.05 14.80
N MET A 35 9.21 5.98 14.45
CA MET A 35 8.45 4.73 14.45
C MET A 35 8.78 3.89 13.23
N ALA A 36 8.92 2.58 13.45
CA ALA A 36 9.05 1.64 12.34
C ALA A 36 7.78 1.62 11.49
N TYR A 37 7.96 1.50 10.18
CA TYR A 37 6.87 1.30 9.23
C TYR A 37 7.21 0.17 8.27
N GLY A 38 6.18 -0.45 7.70
CA GLY A 38 6.33 -1.54 6.75
C GLY A 38 6.18 -1.08 5.30
N MET A 39 6.90 -1.72 4.40
CA MET A 39 6.69 -1.61 2.94
C MET A 39 6.61 -3.00 2.33
N SER A 40 5.58 -3.23 1.54
CA SER A 40 5.44 -4.47 0.77
C SER A 40 6.02 -4.28 -0.63
N PRO A 41 6.98 -5.12 -1.07
CA PRO A 41 7.49 -5.06 -2.45
C PRO A 41 6.40 -5.17 -3.51
N ARG A 42 5.33 -5.92 -3.22
CA ARG A 42 4.19 -6.03 -4.14
C ARG A 42 3.43 -4.70 -4.28
N VAL A 43 3.27 -3.97 -3.17
CA VAL A 43 2.70 -2.61 -3.21
C VAL A 43 3.60 -1.68 -4.02
N LEU A 44 4.91 -1.71 -3.78
CA LEU A 44 5.86 -0.86 -4.52
C LEU A 44 5.84 -1.16 -6.02
N ALA A 45 5.81 -2.44 -6.39
CA ALA A 45 5.69 -2.85 -7.80
C ALA A 45 4.39 -2.34 -8.42
N ALA A 46 3.28 -2.39 -7.68
CA ALA A 46 2.00 -1.88 -8.15
C ALA A 46 2.01 -0.36 -8.33
N VAL A 47 2.65 0.39 -7.44
CA VAL A 47 2.84 1.85 -7.59
C VAL A 47 3.61 2.16 -8.86
N LEU A 48 4.72 1.46 -9.10
CA LEU A 48 5.51 1.62 -10.33
C LEU A 48 4.68 1.34 -11.58
N ARG A 49 3.94 0.24 -11.58
CA ARG A 49 3.08 -0.15 -12.71
C ARG A 49 2.00 0.90 -13.01
N VAL A 50 1.30 1.37 -11.98
CA VAL A 50 0.19 2.32 -12.15
C VAL A 50 0.72 3.70 -12.53
N ALA A 51 1.75 4.20 -11.85
CA ALA A 51 2.30 5.53 -12.10
C ALA A 51 2.86 5.70 -13.53
N THR A 52 3.35 4.62 -14.14
CA THR A 52 3.92 4.62 -15.49
C THR A 52 2.92 4.21 -16.58
N HIS A 53 1.66 3.91 -16.20
CA HIS A 53 0.68 3.33 -17.12
C HIS A 53 0.02 4.40 -18.00
N PRO A 54 0.20 4.32 -19.35
CA PRO A 54 -0.32 5.33 -20.27
C PRO A 54 -1.85 5.34 -20.41
N LYS A 55 -2.53 4.26 -19.99
CA LYS A 55 -4.00 4.19 -19.97
C LYS A 55 -4.60 4.74 -18.67
N VAL A 56 -3.80 4.86 -17.61
CA VAL A 56 -4.23 5.41 -16.33
C VAL A 56 -4.03 6.91 -16.29
N PHE A 57 -2.87 7.38 -16.75
CA PHE A 57 -2.52 8.80 -16.75
C PHE A 57 -2.27 9.31 -18.17
N ARG A 58 -2.76 10.51 -18.43
CA ARG A 58 -2.47 11.22 -19.68
C ARG A 58 -0.97 11.56 -19.81
N HIS A 59 -0.35 11.87 -18.68
CA HIS A 59 1.08 12.13 -18.57
C HIS A 59 1.69 11.15 -17.56
N PRO A 60 2.02 9.92 -17.99
CA PRO A 60 2.59 8.91 -17.10
C PRO A 60 3.92 9.38 -16.51
N SER A 61 4.20 8.94 -15.29
CA SER A 61 5.49 9.18 -14.66
C SER A 61 6.60 8.37 -15.34
N ARG A 62 7.83 8.87 -15.29
CA ARG A 62 8.99 8.14 -15.77
C ARG A 62 9.39 7.08 -14.75
N SER A 63 9.74 5.88 -15.23
CA SER A 63 10.13 4.76 -14.36
C SER A 63 11.24 5.14 -13.38
N GLU A 64 12.25 5.88 -13.86
CA GLU A 64 13.40 6.26 -13.04
C GLU A 64 13.01 7.14 -11.85
N GLU A 65 12.05 8.04 -12.04
CA GLU A 65 11.56 8.92 -10.97
C GLU A 65 10.76 8.15 -9.94
N VAL A 66 9.91 7.23 -10.37
CA VAL A 66 9.12 6.37 -9.49
C VAL A 66 10.04 5.46 -8.69
N ILE A 67 11.00 4.80 -9.33
CA ILE A 67 11.96 3.92 -8.67
C ILE A 67 12.77 4.68 -7.62
N ALA A 68 13.24 5.88 -7.94
CA ALA A 68 13.97 6.71 -6.99
C ALA A 68 13.13 7.04 -5.75
N PHE A 69 11.88 7.41 -5.94
CA PHE A 69 10.93 7.65 -4.85
C PHE A 69 10.72 6.41 -3.97
N LEU A 70 10.43 5.27 -4.59
CA LEU A 70 10.18 4.02 -3.86
C LEU A 70 11.44 3.52 -3.14
N SER A 71 12.61 3.70 -3.72
CA SER A 71 13.89 3.31 -3.11
C SER A 71 14.15 4.10 -1.83
N VAL A 72 13.86 5.38 -1.79
CA VAL A 72 13.96 6.19 -0.57
C VAL A 72 13.10 5.61 0.55
N LEU A 73 11.88 5.15 0.23
CA LEU A 73 10.95 4.62 1.24
C LEU A 73 11.44 3.30 1.84
N ILE A 74 11.95 2.38 1.02
CA ILE A 74 12.31 1.03 1.45
C ILE A 74 13.71 0.94 2.06
N GLU A 75 14.59 1.89 1.75
CA GLU A 75 15.99 1.89 2.19
C GLU A 75 16.22 2.59 3.55
N GLN A 76 15.16 3.16 4.16
CA GLN A 76 15.31 3.80 5.48
C GLN A 76 15.62 2.77 6.57
N PRO A 77 16.45 3.12 7.57
CA PRO A 77 16.87 2.17 8.62
C PRO A 77 15.71 1.59 9.43
N HIS A 78 14.61 2.34 9.61
CA HIS A 78 13.43 1.90 10.36
C HIS A 78 12.30 1.38 9.49
N CYS A 79 12.53 1.25 8.17
CA CYS A 79 11.63 0.56 7.27
C CYS A 79 11.80 -0.95 7.40
N GLN A 80 10.69 -1.67 7.57
CA GLN A 80 10.68 -3.13 7.53
C GLN A 80 10.03 -3.59 6.23
N VAL A 81 10.75 -4.46 5.51
CA VAL A 81 10.20 -5.08 4.30
C VAL A 81 9.26 -6.19 4.70
N ILE A 82 8.01 -6.11 4.27
CA ILE A 82 6.94 -7.03 4.68
C ILE A 82 6.62 -8.00 3.56
N HIS A 83 6.84 -9.29 3.86
CA HIS A 83 6.57 -10.41 2.97
C HIS A 83 5.53 -11.34 3.56
N PRO A 84 4.75 -12.06 2.72
CA PRO A 84 3.88 -13.11 3.23
C PRO A 84 4.68 -14.22 3.90
N GLY A 85 4.17 -14.69 5.04
CA GLY A 85 4.70 -15.84 5.77
C GLY A 85 3.86 -17.10 5.55
N ASP A 86 4.03 -18.09 6.42
CA ASP A 86 3.42 -19.41 6.28
C ASP A 86 1.90 -19.40 6.41
N ARG A 87 1.33 -18.44 7.13
CA ARG A 87 -0.12 -18.34 7.35
C ARG A 87 -0.85 -17.48 6.33
N HIS A 88 -0.12 -16.78 5.47
CA HIS A 88 -0.73 -15.83 4.53
C HIS A 88 -1.78 -16.50 3.64
N TRP A 89 -1.48 -17.64 3.05
CA TRP A 89 -2.41 -18.34 2.15
C TRP A 89 -3.71 -18.70 2.86
N THR A 90 -3.64 -19.23 4.08
CA THR A 90 -4.82 -19.61 4.84
C THR A 90 -5.70 -18.41 5.17
N ILE A 91 -5.09 -17.29 5.59
CA ILE A 91 -5.81 -16.03 5.87
C ILE A 91 -6.44 -15.49 4.58
N PHE A 92 -5.66 -15.41 3.52
CA PHE A 92 -6.09 -14.91 2.21
C PHE A 92 -7.28 -15.70 1.67
N ARG A 93 -7.17 -17.02 1.66
CA ARG A 93 -8.24 -17.91 1.23
C ARG A 93 -9.54 -17.70 2.03
N ASP A 94 -9.42 -17.60 3.35
CA ASP A 94 -10.55 -17.37 4.25
C ASP A 94 -11.22 -16.02 3.96
N LEU A 95 -10.44 -14.96 3.79
CA LEU A 95 -10.97 -13.64 3.44
C LEU A 95 -11.71 -13.66 2.09
N CYS A 96 -11.15 -14.31 1.08
CA CYS A 96 -11.79 -14.44 -0.22
C CYS A 96 -13.13 -15.20 -0.14
N GLN A 97 -13.18 -16.26 0.63
CA GLN A 97 -14.40 -17.03 0.80
C GLN A 97 -15.49 -16.25 1.55
N ARG A 98 -15.13 -15.59 2.63
CA ARG A 98 -16.09 -14.80 3.44
C ARG A 98 -16.61 -13.57 2.70
N ALA A 99 -15.74 -12.86 2.00
CA ALA A 99 -16.10 -11.68 1.23
C ALA A 99 -16.67 -12.00 -0.15
N LYS A 100 -16.68 -13.27 -0.56
CA LYS A 100 -17.03 -13.70 -1.92
C LYS A 100 -16.26 -12.91 -2.97
N ALA A 101 -14.95 -12.78 -2.75
CA ALA A 101 -14.08 -11.93 -3.56
C ALA A 101 -13.93 -12.45 -4.98
N THR A 102 -14.07 -11.54 -5.93
CA THR A 102 -13.80 -11.77 -7.36
C THR A 102 -13.09 -10.56 -7.95
N GLY A 103 -12.34 -10.76 -9.03
CA GLY A 103 -11.67 -9.65 -9.71
C GLY A 103 -10.70 -8.88 -8.80
N ASN A 104 -10.81 -7.57 -8.80
CA ASN A 104 -9.92 -6.70 -8.04
C ASN A 104 -10.00 -6.90 -6.53
N LEU A 105 -11.14 -7.33 -6.01
CA LEU A 105 -11.30 -7.61 -4.58
C LEU A 105 -10.41 -8.77 -4.11
N VAL A 106 -10.04 -9.70 -5.00
CA VAL A 106 -9.09 -10.78 -4.72
C VAL A 106 -7.70 -10.21 -4.38
N GLN A 107 -7.26 -9.22 -5.15
CA GLN A 107 -5.98 -8.54 -4.86
C GLN A 107 -6.03 -7.79 -3.53
N ASP A 108 -7.13 -7.12 -3.23
CA ASP A 108 -7.33 -6.44 -1.95
C ASP A 108 -7.31 -7.42 -0.78
N ALA A 109 -7.92 -8.60 -0.95
CA ALA A 109 -7.86 -9.67 0.05
C ALA A 109 -6.42 -10.15 0.30
N TRP A 110 -5.58 -10.17 -0.73
CA TRP A 110 -4.17 -10.53 -0.59
C TRP A 110 -3.41 -9.53 0.30
N TYR A 111 -3.64 -8.22 0.08
CA TYR A 111 -3.05 -7.17 0.92
C TYR A 111 -3.59 -7.20 2.35
N ALA A 112 -4.91 -7.39 2.49
CA ALA A 112 -5.53 -7.53 3.81
C ALA A 112 -4.93 -8.70 4.59
N ALA A 113 -4.75 -9.85 3.94
CA ALA A 113 -4.12 -11.03 4.55
C ALA A 113 -2.69 -10.75 4.98
N LEU A 114 -1.92 -10.01 4.19
CA LEU A 114 -0.55 -9.63 4.53
C LEU A 114 -0.53 -8.76 5.80
N ALA A 115 -1.39 -7.75 5.87
CA ALA A 115 -1.49 -6.88 7.04
C ALA A 115 -1.93 -7.67 8.29
N MET A 116 -2.91 -8.56 8.15
CA MET A 116 -3.39 -9.38 9.27
C MET A 116 -2.33 -10.35 9.78
N GLU A 117 -1.64 -11.04 8.89
CA GLU A 117 -0.61 -12.00 9.27
C GLU A 117 0.54 -11.32 10.03
N THR A 118 0.94 -10.13 9.59
CA THR A 118 2.09 -9.42 10.15
C THR A 118 1.73 -8.48 11.30
N GLY A 119 0.44 -8.36 11.63
CA GLY A 119 -0.04 -7.48 12.69
C GLY A 119 0.04 -5.99 12.35
N CYS A 120 0.17 -5.66 11.07
CA CYS A 120 0.21 -4.27 10.61
C CYS A 120 -1.20 -3.67 10.51
N GLU A 121 -1.27 -2.35 10.66
CA GLU A 121 -2.44 -1.57 10.31
C GLU A 121 -2.34 -1.13 8.84
N TRP A 122 -3.34 -1.49 8.05
CA TRP A 122 -3.41 -1.16 6.63
C TRP A 122 -3.86 0.28 6.43
N ILE A 123 -3.04 1.10 5.78
CA ILE A 123 -3.34 2.51 5.54
C ILE A 123 -3.83 2.68 4.11
N THR A 124 -5.11 2.97 3.97
CA THR A 124 -5.77 3.06 2.66
C THR A 124 -6.91 4.07 2.67
N THR A 125 -7.25 4.59 1.50
CA THR A 125 -8.46 5.40 1.30
C THR A 125 -9.60 4.58 0.68
N ASP A 126 -9.34 3.34 0.32
CA ASP A 126 -10.34 2.46 -0.31
C ASP A 126 -11.21 1.80 0.75
N ARG A 127 -12.48 2.19 0.77
CA ARG A 127 -13.47 1.65 1.72
C ARG A 127 -13.86 0.20 1.46
N ASP A 128 -13.49 -0.37 0.32
CA ASP A 128 -13.74 -1.79 0.04
C ASP A 128 -12.99 -2.69 1.02
N PHE A 129 -11.91 -2.22 1.64
CA PHE A 129 -11.22 -2.95 2.70
C PHE A 129 -12.07 -3.18 3.96
N ALA A 130 -13.14 -2.43 4.17
CA ALA A 130 -14.11 -2.69 5.26
C ALA A 130 -14.81 -4.05 5.13
N ARG A 131 -14.79 -4.67 3.94
CA ARG A 131 -15.35 -6.01 3.72
C ARG A 131 -14.55 -7.13 4.39
N PHE A 132 -13.31 -6.86 4.79
CA PHE A 132 -12.44 -7.88 5.39
C PHE A 132 -12.52 -7.81 6.91
N GLU A 133 -13.36 -8.66 7.47
CA GLU A 133 -13.54 -8.75 8.92
C GLU A 133 -12.22 -9.12 9.61
N GLY A 134 -11.88 -8.39 10.66
CA GLY A 134 -10.65 -8.57 11.42
C GLY A 134 -9.47 -7.74 10.93
N LEU A 135 -9.56 -7.12 9.76
CA LEU A 135 -8.53 -6.19 9.28
C LEU A 135 -8.59 -4.88 10.06
N ARG A 136 -7.45 -4.46 10.60
CA ARG A 136 -7.29 -3.09 11.11
C ARG A 136 -6.84 -2.20 9.96
N TRP A 137 -7.64 -1.21 9.65
CA TRP A 137 -7.34 -0.27 8.58
C TRP A 137 -7.85 1.14 8.89
N ARG A 138 -7.25 2.13 8.29
CA ARG A 138 -7.70 3.52 8.35
C ARG A 138 -7.12 4.35 7.21
N ALA A 139 -7.69 5.54 7.00
CA ALA A 139 -7.09 6.55 6.16
C ALA A 139 -5.82 7.13 6.83
N PRO A 140 -4.91 7.74 6.05
CA PRO A 140 -3.68 8.29 6.60
C PRO A 140 -3.92 9.50 7.52
N PHE A 141 -5.00 10.26 7.29
CA PHE A 141 -5.39 11.43 8.09
C PHE A 141 -6.89 11.67 8.03
#